data_aa5f2e834ce7f23981098724aac1469a
#
_entry.id   aa5f2e834ce7f23981098724aac1469a
#
_cell.length_a   1.000
_cell.length_b   1.000
_cell.length_c   1.000
_cell.angle_alpha   90.00
_cell.angle_beta   90.00
_cell.angle_gamma   90.00
#
_symmetry.space_group_name_H-M   'P 1'
#
loop_
_entity.id
_entity.type
_entity.pdbx_description
1 polymer ?
#
loop_
_entity_poly.entity_id
_entity_poly.type
_entity_poly.pdbx_seq_one_letter_code
_entity_poly.pdbx_strand_id
1 'polypeptide(L)'
;QMMTAARTAPKGKGIDIIEIAMVTDEDIQRLSDEMLKVAAETGLKFFLRDADNVLSAEAVVILGTRQQVQGLNCAHCGFDTCVEKPAEVPCTINSVDLGIAIGSACATASDLRLDTRVMFSAGLAAQRLGWLGEDSKCVMAIPVSASSKNPFFDRKPKEHPVK
;
A
#
# COMPACT_ATOMS: atom_id res chain seq x y z
N GLN A 1 -3.88 -12.59 10.14
CA GLN A 1 -4.02 -13.50 8.98
C GLN A 1 -3.59 -12.83 7.68
N MET A 2 -4.06 -11.63 7.33
CA MET A 2 -3.65 -10.89 6.13
C MET A 2 -2.13 -10.80 5.97
N MET A 3 -1.41 -10.42 7.03
CA MET A 3 0.06 -10.32 7.02
C MET A 3 0.72 -11.68 6.78
N THR A 4 0.16 -12.76 7.34
CA THR A 4 0.63 -14.13 7.08
C THR A 4 0.43 -14.51 5.62
N ALA A 5 -0.75 -14.23 5.06
CA ALA A 5 -1.04 -14.50 3.65
C ALA A 5 -0.10 -13.72 2.71
N ALA A 6 0.19 -12.46 3.02
CA ALA A 6 1.17 -11.67 2.28
C ALA A 6 2.59 -12.25 2.39
N ARG A 7 3.00 -12.68 3.60
CA ARG A 7 4.32 -13.26 3.84
C ARG A 7 4.53 -14.57 3.10
N THR A 8 3.51 -15.44 3.07
CA THR A 8 3.58 -16.76 2.43
C THR A 8 3.23 -16.75 0.94
N ALA A 9 2.79 -15.63 0.38
CA ALA A 9 2.55 -15.47 -1.05
C ALA A 9 3.82 -15.77 -1.86
N PRO A 10 3.72 -16.38 -3.05
CA PRO A 10 4.89 -16.70 -3.87
C PRO A 10 5.67 -15.46 -4.27
N LYS A 11 7.00 -15.58 -4.31
CA LYS A 11 7.94 -14.52 -4.71
C LYS A 11 8.95 -15.06 -5.71
N GLY A 12 9.44 -14.17 -6.55
CA GLY A 12 10.47 -14.49 -7.54
C GLY A 12 11.67 -15.16 -6.90
N LYS A 13 12.10 -16.30 -7.44
CA LYS A 13 13.19 -17.15 -6.91
C LYS A 13 13.01 -17.62 -5.46
N GLY A 14 11.84 -17.44 -4.85
CA GLY A 14 11.61 -17.72 -3.43
C GLY A 14 12.32 -16.74 -2.48
N ILE A 15 12.77 -15.59 -2.98
CA ILE A 15 13.48 -14.58 -2.16
C ILE A 15 12.46 -13.57 -1.62
N ASP A 16 12.23 -13.61 -0.31
CA ASP A 16 11.30 -12.70 0.36
C ASP A 16 11.99 -11.39 0.76
N ILE A 17 11.64 -10.34 0.06
CA ILE A 17 12.08 -8.96 0.32
C ILE A 17 10.90 -8.02 0.63
N ILE A 18 9.74 -8.57 0.92
CA ILE A 18 8.56 -7.80 1.26
C ILE A 18 8.61 -7.42 2.74
N GLU A 19 8.57 -6.14 3.02
CA GLU A 19 8.38 -5.61 4.37
C GLU A 19 6.89 -5.43 4.64
N ILE A 20 6.47 -5.79 5.86
CA ILE A 20 5.07 -5.76 6.25
C ILE A 20 4.96 -5.20 7.66
N ALA A 21 4.09 -4.21 7.82
CA ALA A 21 3.72 -3.65 9.12
C ALA A 21 2.21 -3.53 9.26
N MET A 22 1.75 -3.29 10.47
CA MET A 22 0.36 -2.95 10.76
C MET A 22 0.35 -1.81 11.76
N VAL A 23 -0.53 -0.85 11.54
CA VAL A 23 -0.76 0.28 12.45
C VAL A 23 -2.23 0.36 12.84
N THR A 24 -2.49 0.90 14.02
CA THR A 24 -3.82 1.09 14.62
C THR A 24 -3.86 2.43 15.35
N ASP A 25 -5.02 2.81 15.82
CA ASP A 25 -5.24 3.90 16.77
C ASP A 25 -4.56 5.23 16.37
N GLU A 26 -3.67 5.76 17.19
CA GLU A 26 -3.02 7.05 16.97
C GLU A 26 -2.15 7.07 15.69
N ASP A 27 -1.60 5.94 15.28
CA ASP A 27 -0.81 5.86 14.06
C ASP A 27 -1.68 6.00 12.80
N ILE A 28 -2.96 5.62 12.84
CA ILE A 28 -3.89 5.91 11.75
C ILE A 28 -4.11 7.42 11.60
N GLN A 29 -4.22 8.16 12.70
CA GLN A 29 -4.30 9.62 12.65
C GLN A 29 -3.02 10.23 12.07
N ARG A 30 -1.84 9.76 12.51
CA ARG A 30 -0.55 10.21 11.96
C ARG A 30 -0.43 9.95 10.46
N LEU A 31 -0.95 8.80 10.00
CA LEU A 31 -1.00 8.47 8.57
C LEU A 31 -1.86 9.47 7.81
N SER A 32 -3.07 9.74 8.30
CA SER A 32 -3.99 10.72 7.71
C SER A 32 -3.35 12.12 7.64
N ASP A 33 -2.74 12.57 8.73
CA ASP A 33 -2.08 13.88 8.80
C ASP A 33 -0.94 14.00 7.77
N GLU A 34 -0.15 12.94 7.59
CA GLU A 34 0.91 12.93 6.58
C GLU A 34 0.33 12.93 5.15
N MET A 35 -0.78 12.23 4.91
CA MET A 35 -1.48 12.28 3.63
C MET A 35 -1.99 13.69 3.30
N LEU A 36 -2.49 14.43 4.30
CA LEU A 36 -2.90 15.83 4.13
C LEU A 36 -1.72 16.74 3.76
N LYS A 37 -0.53 16.51 4.34
CA LYS A 37 0.69 17.24 3.95
C LYS A 37 1.06 16.94 2.49
N VAL A 38 1.03 15.67 2.08
CA VAL A 38 1.27 15.30 0.67
C VAL A 38 0.27 15.98 -0.25
N ALA A 39 -1.02 16.04 0.12
CA ALA A 39 -2.03 16.75 -0.65
C ALA A 39 -1.70 18.24 -0.83
N ALA A 40 -1.26 18.89 0.24
CA ALA A 40 -0.90 20.32 0.22
C ALA A 40 0.33 20.58 -0.66
N GLU A 41 1.33 19.72 -0.61
CA GLU A 41 2.57 19.84 -1.39
C GLU A 41 2.37 19.55 -2.88
N THR A 42 1.51 18.58 -3.21
CA THR A 42 1.38 18.07 -4.59
C THR A 42 0.15 18.60 -5.33
N GLY A 43 -0.84 19.15 -4.61
CA GLY A 43 -2.14 19.53 -5.17
C GLY A 43 -3.04 18.36 -5.57
N LEU A 44 -2.68 17.13 -5.26
CA LEU A 44 -3.42 15.91 -5.64
C LEU A 44 -4.61 15.68 -4.70
N LYS A 45 -5.79 16.09 -5.13
CA LYS A 45 -7.03 16.10 -4.32
C LYS A 45 -7.49 14.73 -3.82
N PHE A 46 -7.12 13.63 -4.50
CA PHE A 46 -7.50 12.29 -4.03
C PHE A 46 -6.85 11.91 -2.70
N PHE A 47 -5.71 12.52 -2.33
CA PHE A 47 -5.12 12.34 -1.00
C PHE A 47 -6.04 12.84 0.11
N LEU A 48 -6.79 13.93 -0.08
CA LEU A 48 -7.75 14.45 0.89
C LEU A 48 -8.85 13.41 1.19
N ARG A 49 -9.43 12.83 0.12
CA ARG A 49 -10.45 11.78 0.26
C ARG A 49 -9.88 10.55 0.98
N ASP A 50 -8.69 10.13 0.59
CA ASP A 50 -8.09 8.91 1.13
C ASP A 50 -7.62 9.12 2.58
N ALA A 51 -7.22 10.34 2.97
CA ALA A 51 -6.93 10.72 4.34
C ALA A 51 -8.18 10.60 5.25
N ASP A 52 -9.34 11.06 4.76
CA ASP A 52 -10.61 10.85 5.47
C ASP A 52 -10.97 9.36 5.58
N ASN A 53 -10.74 8.60 4.51
CA ASN A 53 -11.11 7.19 4.46
C ASN A 53 -10.28 6.34 5.44
N VAL A 54 -8.98 6.60 5.60
CA VAL A 54 -8.15 5.81 6.53
C VAL A 54 -8.58 5.99 7.98
N LEU A 55 -9.16 7.13 8.35
CA LEU A 55 -9.68 7.38 9.70
C LEU A 55 -10.88 6.49 10.06
N SER A 56 -11.52 5.86 9.07
CA SER A 56 -12.61 4.91 9.27
C SER A 56 -12.12 3.46 9.40
N ALA A 57 -10.83 3.23 9.39
CA ALA A 57 -10.25 1.90 9.52
C ALA A 57 -9.96 1.56 11.00
N GLU A 58 -10.13 0.30 11.37
CA GLU A 58 -9.69 -0.23 12.65
C GLU A 58 -8.21 -0.60 12.65
N ALA A 59 -7.66 -0.89 11.47
CA ALA A 59 -6.24 -1.16 11.27
C ALA A 59 -5.82 -0.82 9.83
N VAL A 60 -4.53 -0.58 9.62
CA VAL A 60 -3.96 -0.42 8.28
C VAL A 60 -2.78 -1.37 8.14
N VAL A 61 -2.87 -2.30 7.20
CA VAL A 61 -1.76 -3.18 6.83
C VAL A 61 -0.94 -2.48 5.75
N ILE A 62 0.37 -2.41 5.96
CA ILE A 62 1.31 -1.69 5.10
C ILE A 62 2.29 -2.70 4.52
N LEU A 63 2.47 -2.66 3.21
CA LEU A 63 3.39 -3.54 2.50
C LEU A 63 4.29 -2.72 1.59
N GLY A 64 5.56 -3.09 1.55
CA GLY A 64 6.54 -2.49 0.65
C GLY A 64 7.59 -3.51 0.24
N THR A 65 8.39 -3.20 -0.75
CA THR A 65 9.49 -4.05 -1.18
C THR A 65 10.83 -3.35 -0.96
N ARG A 66 11.84 -4.08 -0.48
CA ARG A 66 13.20 -3.54 -0.38
C ARG A 66 13.75 -3.19 -1.75
N GLN A 67 14.55 -2.12 -1.79
CA GLN A 67 15.18 -1.64 -3.02
C GLN A 67 16.41 -2.49 -3.36
N GLN A 68 16.18 -3.69 -3.87
CA GLN A 68 17.21 -4.58 -4.38
C GLN A 68 16.75 -5.24 -5.67
N VAL A 69 17.68 -5.80 -6.45
CA VAL A 69 17.35 -6.52 -7.68
C VAL A 69 17.23 -8.01 -7.43
N GLN A 70 16.39 -8.70 -8.20
CA GLN A 70 16.29 -10.17 -8.16
C GLN A 70 17.47 -10.88 -8.87
N GLY A 71 18.22 -10.16 -9.69
CA GLY A 71 19.38 -10.71 -10.42
C GLY A 71 18.97 -11.68 -11.54
N LEU A 72 17.81 -11.48 -12.17
CA LEU A 72 17.29 -12.35 -13.23
C LEU A 72 17.70 -11.93 -14.63
N ASN A 73 18.20 -10.70 -14.80
CA ASN A 73 18.49 -10.10 -16.11
C ASN A 73 17.33 -10.25 -17.10
N CYS A 74 16.08 -10.06 -16.60
CA CYS A 74 14.85 -10.32 -17.33
C CYS A 74 14.42 -9.18 -18.25
N ALA A 75 15.10 -8.06 -18.22
CA ALA A 75 14.85 -6.83 -18.97
C ALA A 75 13.45 -6.18 -18.75
N HIS A 76 12.60 -6.71 -17.86
CA HIS A 76 11.25 -6.18 -17.62
C HIS A 76 11.22 -4.75 -17.08
N CYS A 77 12.30 -4.29 -16.47
CA CYS A 77 12.46 -2.90 -16.01
C CYS A 77 12.99 -1.95 -17.10
N GLY A 78 13.23 -2.46 -18.34
CA GLY A 78 13.73 -1.68 -19.47
C GLY A 78 15.25 -1.63 -19.59
N PHE A 79 15.98 -2.37 -18.74
CA PHE A 79 17.45 -2.51 -18.79
C PHE A 79 17.80 -3.95 -19.10
N ASP A 80 18.79 -4.19 -19.96
CA ASP A 80 19.16 -5.54 -20.42
C ASP A 80 19.68 -6.41 -19.26
N THR A 81 20.42 -5.81 -18.35
CA THR A 81 20.93 -6.49 -17.16
C THR A 81 20.55 -5.76 -15.87
N CYS A 82 20.50 -6.51 -14.76
CA CYS A 82 20.21 -5.93 -13.45
C CYS A 82 21.31 -4.96 -12.96
N VAL A 83 22.54 -5.11 -13.46
CA VAL A 83 23.68 -4.26 -13.11
C VAL A 83 23.57 -2.88 -13.75
N GLU A 84 23.04 -2.82 -14.98
CA GLU A 84 22.82 -1.55 -15.70
C GLU A 84 21.67 -0.72 -15.15
N LYS A 85 20.77 -1.34 -14.39
CA LYS A 85 19.61 -0.66 -13.82
C LYS A 85 20.04 0.32 -12.73
N PRO A 86 19.73 1.63 -12.82
CA PRO A 86 19.96 2.58 -11.76
C PRO A 86 19.26 2.16 -10.45
N ALA A 87 19.87 2.48 -9.31
CA ALA A 87 19.35 2.09 -8.00
C ALA A 87 17.94 2.65 -7.74
N GLU A 88 17.63 3.84 -8.26
CA GLU A 88 16.36 4.56 -8.11
C GLU A 88 15.20 3.89 -8.86
N VAL A 89 15.50 3.10 -9.90
CA VAL A 89 14.48 2.39 -10.68
C VAL A 89 14.05 1.13 -9.93
N PRO A 90 12.75 0.92 -9.66
CA PRO A 90 12.29 -0.31 -9.02
C PRO A 90 12.55 -1.55 -9.89
N CYS A 91 12.84 -2.67 -9.25
CA CYS A 91 12.85 -3.95 -9.94
C CYS A 91 11.40 -4.37 -10.24
N THR A 92 11.06 -4.58 -11.50
CA THR A 92 9.70 -4.95 -11.90
C THR A 92 9.23 -6.25 -11.26
N ILE A 93 10.12 -7.25 -11.13
CA ILE A 93 9.77 -8.53 -10.47
C ILE A 93 9.41 -8.29 -9.00
N ASN A 94 10.15 -7.44 -8.28
CA ASN A 94 9.81 -7.08 -6.90
C ASN A 94 8.44 -6.38 -6.80
N SER A 95 8.10 -5.53 -7.77
CA SER A 95 6.80 -4.87 -7.80
C SER A 95 5.67 -5.87 -8.09
N VAL A 96 5.92 -6.89 -8.93
CA VAL A 96 4.98 -8.01 -9.16
C VAL A 96 4.81 -8.82 -7.88
N ASP A 97 5.90 -9.20 -7.20
CA ASP A 97 5.86 -9.94 -5.94
C ASP A 97 5.07 -9.19 -4.86
N LEU A 98 5.25 -7.86 -4.78
CA LEU A 98 4.47 -7.00 -3.89
C LEU A 98 2.97 -7.06 -4.25
N GLY A 99 2.63 -6.97 -5.53
CA GLY A 99 1.25 -7.07 -6.01
C GLY A 99 0.60 -8.41 -5.67
N ILE A 100 1.35 -9.52 -5.78
CA ILE A 100 0.90 -10.86 -5.39
C ILE A 100 0.66 -10.92 -3.87
N ALA A 101 1.57 -10.37 -3.07
CA ALA A 101 1.44 -10.32 -1.61
C ALA A 101 0.21 -9.51 -1.17
N ILE A 102 -0.03 -8.34 -1.81
CA ILE A 102 -1.20 -7.50 -1.59
C ILE A 102 -2.49 -8.26 -1.96
N GLY A 103 -2.53 -8.89 -3.12
CA GLY A 103 -3.68 -9.66 -3.57
C GLY A 103 -4.01 -10.82 -2.61
N SER A 104 -2.99 -11.52 -2.12
CA SER A 104 -3.14 -12.59 -1.12
C SER A 104 -3.71 -12.06 0.21
N ALA A 105 -3.20 -10.91 0.68
CA ALA A 105 -3.73 -10.25 1.89
C ALA A 105 -5.20 -9.84 1.73
N CYS A 106 -5.56 -9.24 0.59
CA CYS A 106 -6.93 -8.80 0.30
C CYS A 106 -7.89 -9.98 0.14
N ALA A 107 -7.47 -11.08 -0.49
CA ALA A 107 -8.26 -12.31 -0.59
C ALA A 107 -8.59 -12.86 0.81
N THR A 108 -7.57 -12.94 1.68
CA THR A 108 -7.77 -13.36 3.08
C THR A 108 -8.72 -12.43 3.83
N ALA A 109 -8.63 -11.12 3.62
CA ALA A 109 -9.57 -10.17 4.23
C ALA A 109 -11.01 -10.43 3.77
N SER A 110 -11.21 -10.70 2.49
CA SER A 110 -12.54 -11.02 1.93
C SER A 110 -13.11 -12.31 2.52
N ASP A 111 -12.29 -13.35 2.70
CA ASP A 111 -12.70 -14.60 3.36
C ASP A 111 -13.14 -14.35 4.81
N LEU A 112 -12.53 -13.38 5.49
CA LEU A 112 -12.87 -12.95 6.84
C LEU A 112 -14.02 -11.92 6.91
N ARG A 113 -14.64 -11.58 5.76
CA ARG A 113 -15.71 -10.56 5.68
C ARG A 113 -15.26 -9.16 6.07
N LEU A 114 -13.98 -8.84 5.89
CA LEU A 114 -13.42 -7.52 6.17
C LEU A 114 -13.46 -6.67 4.91
N ASP A 115 -13.85 -5.41 5.07
CA ASP A 115 -13.74 -4.41 4.01
C ASP A 115 -12.32 -3.88 3.91
N THR A 116 -11.82 -3.74 2.69
CA THR A 116 -10.47 -3.23 2.42
C THR A 116 -10.44 -2.36 1.19
N ARG A 117 -9.42 -1.52 1.11
CA ARG A 117 -9.07 -0.78 -0.09
C ARG A 117 -7.56 -0.62 -0.20
N VAL A 118 -6.97 -1.07 -1.30
CA VAL A 118 -5.55 -0.80 -1.56
C VAL A 118 -5.36 0.67 -1.92
N MET A 119 -4.52 1.36 -1.16
CA MET A 119 -4.23 2.79 -1.32
C MET A 119 -2.74 3.02 -1.51
N PHE A 120 -2.36 3.50 -2.69
CA PHE A 120 -1.01 3.99 -2.91
C PHE A 120 -0.76 5.30 -2.14
N SER A 121 -1.78 6.14 -2.01
CA SER A 121 -1.72 7.42 -1.28
C SER A 121 -1.30 7.24 0.18
N ALA A 122 -1.95 6.31 0.88
CA ALA A 122 -1.60 5.95 2.24
C ALA A 122 -0.24 5.22 2.31
N GLY A 123 0.09 4.42 1.28
CA GLY A 123 1.41 3.79 1.16
C GLY A 123 2.53 4.80 1.04
N LEU A 124 2.38 5.85 0.23
CA LEU A 124 3.35 6.92 0.10
C LEU A 124 3.56 7.67 1.42
N ALA A 125 2.47 7.96 2.14
CA ALA A 125 2.55 8.61 3.45
C ALA A 125 3.26 7.70 4.47
N ALA A 126 2.95 6.41 4.51
CA ALA A 126 3.62 5.43 5.36
C ALA A 126 5.13 5.31 5.04
N GLN A 127 5.49 5.39 3.77
CA GLN A 127 6.90 5.44 3.33
C GLN A 127 7.61 6.68 3.85
N ARG A 128 6.99 7.86 3.79
CA ARG A 128 7.54 9.11 4.33
C ARG A 128 7.70 9.06 5.85
N LEU A 129 6.81 8.37 6.55
CA LEU A 129 6.88 8.13 7.99
C LEU A 129 7.94 7.10 8.39
N GLY A 130 8.56 6.42 7.42
CA GLY A 130 9.65 5.46 7.65
C GLY A 130 9.21 4.15 8.29
N TRP A 131 7.94 3.80 8.26
CA TRP A 131 7.39 2.64 9.01
C TRP A 131 7.85 1.27 8.52
N LEU A 132 8.37 1.18 7.30
CA LEU A 132 8.96 -0.05 6.74
C LEU A 132 10.49 0.04 6.59
N GLY A 133 11.11 1.07 7.19
CA GLY A 133 12.53 1.37 7.02
C GLY A 133 12.85 2.16 5.74
N GLU A 134 14.06 2.66 5.64
CA GLU A 134 14.49 3.55 4.57
C GLU A 134 14.65 2.84 3.21
N ASP A 135 14.94 1.54 3.25
CA ASP A 135 15.15 0.71 2.05
C ASP A 135 13.86 0.27 1.38
N SER A 136 12.69 0.40 2.04
CA SER A 136 11.41 0.02 1.48
C SER A 136 10.93 1.02 0.46
N LYS A 137 10.53 0.53 -0.72
CA LYS A 137 9.99 1.31 -1.84
C LYS A 137 8.69 0.69 -2.33
N CYS A 138 8.00 1.39 -3.22
CA CYS A 138 6.70 0.93 -3.75
C CYS A 138 5.69 0.58 -2.64
N VAL A 139 5.67 1.38 -1.58
CA VAL A 139 4.82 1.10 -0.41
C VAL A 139 3.35 1.28 -0.75
N MET A 140 2.55 0.29 -0.36
CA MET A 140 1.08 0.31 -0.44
C MET A 140 0.50 0.10 0.95
N ALA A 141 -0.67 0.66 1.19
CA ALA A 141 -1.40 0.46 2.44
C ALA A 141 -2.80 -0.07 2.18
N ILE A 142 -3.28 -0.88 3.09
CA ILE A 142 -4.58 -1.54 3.03
C ILE A 142 -5.31 -1.22 4.33
N PRO A 143 -6.10 -0.14 4.40
CA PRO A 143 -7.02 0.08 5.50
C PRO A 143 -8.04 -1.05 5.55
N VAL A 144 -8.39 -1.46 6.76
CA VAL A 144 -9.26 -2.60 7.07
C VAL A 144 -10.38 -2.14 7.97
N SER A 145 -11.62 -2.51 7.63
CA SER A 145 -12.79 -2.23 8.46
C SER A 145 -13.70 -3.45 8.57
N ALA A 146 -14.30 -3.61 9.75
CA ALA A 146 -15.26 -4.66 10.08
C ALA A 146 -16.63 -4.06 10.47
N SER A 147 -17.10 -3.08 9.75
CA SER A 147 -18.37 -2.40 10.02
C SER A 147 -19.51 -2.95 9.16
N SER A 148 -20.77 -2.52 9.45
CA SER A 148 -21.95 -2.90 8.68
C SER A 148 -22.02 -2.25 7.28
N LYS A 149 -21.11 -1.33 6.97
CA LYS A 149 -20.97 -0.67 5.67
C LYS A 149 -19.51 -0.64 5.29
N ASN A 150 -19.22 -0.62 3.99
CA ASN A 150 -17.86 -0.43 3.50
C ASN A 150 -17.49 1.07 3.52
N PRO A 151 -16.74 1.56 4.51
CA PRO A 151 -16.47 2.99 4.66
C PRO A 151 -15.55 3.54 3.56
N PHE A 152 -14.80 2.67 2.87
CA PHE A 152 -13.81 3.08 1.86
C PHE A 152 -14.44 3.35 0.50
N PHE A 153 -15.64 2.84 0.24
CA PHE A 153 -16.36 2.98 -1.03
C PHE A 153 -17.70 3.68 -0.88
N ASP A 154 -18.27 3.78 0.32
CA ASP A 154 -19.48 4.55 0.59
C ASP A 154 -19.20 6.03 0.38
N ARG A 155 -19.93 6.64 -0.54
CA ARG A 155 -19.80 8.06 -0.85
C ARG A 155 -20.93 8.85 -0.21
N LYS A 156 -20.58 10.01 0.35
CA LYS A 156 -21.63 10.99 0.71
C LYS A 156 -22.47 11.31 -0.54
N PRO A 157 -23.79 11.38 -0.42
CA PRO A 157 -24.65 11.80 -1.53
C PRO A 157 -24.13 13.13 -2.09
N LYS A 158 -24.08 13.25 -3.42
CA LYS A 158 -23.83 14.57 -4.02
C LYS A 158 -25.01 15.45 -3.65
N GLU A 159 -24.75 16.62 -3.10
CA GLU A 159 -25.79 17.64 -2.94
C GLU A 159 -26.28 18.00 -4.35
N HIS A 160 -27.49 17.60 -4.68
CA HIS A 160 -28.13 18.07 -5.89
C HIS A 160 -28.51 19.53 -5.66
N PRO A 161 -28.10 20.46 -6.54
CA PRO A 161 -28.61 21.82 -6.44
C PRO A 161 -30.13 21.72 -6.50
N VAL A 162 -30.79 22.21 -5.47
CA VAL A 162 -32.26 22.35 -5.46
C VAL A 162 -32.58 23.26 -6.65
N LYS A 163 -33.35 22.74 -7.64
CA LYS A 163 -33.84 23.55 -8.76
C LYS A 163 -34.91 24.50 -8.29
#